data_307de1dae3e3d1db440ee2daf709d1aa
#
_entry.id   307de1dae3e3d1db440ee2daf709d1aa
#
_cell.length_a   1.000
_cell.length_b   1.000
_cell.length_c   1.000
_cell.angle_alpha   90.00
_cell.angle_beta   90.00
_cell.angle_gamma   90.00
#
_symmetry.space_group_name_H-M   'P 1'
#
loop_
_entity.id
_entity.type
_entity.pdbx_description
1 polymer ?
#
loop_
_entity_poly.entity_id
_entity_poly.type
_entity_poly.pdbx_seq_one_letter_code
_entity_poly.pdbx_strand_id
1 'polypeptide(L)'
;MTQRFQDQNHRLSHFQEKVDVVCPGCGKKATATADYEKKEARINCMHCGYSKITGTAIEVLGMRGHLNVAANEYFDAELWYTAPFKNEAFVAFNREHLDYLEAYISAMLREHKDRTHFTLLEKLPRFYHEAKNRDALLKLVAKLQNKK
;
A
#
# COMPACT_ATOMS: atom_id res chain seq x y z
N MET A 1 -21.82 13.97 -13.95
CA MET A 1 -20.57 14.02 -14.70
C MET A 1 -19.66 12.91 -14.26
N THR A 2 -19.27 12.06 -15.17
CA THR A 2 -18.48 10.89 -14.84
C THR A 2 -17.01 11.21 -15.00
N GLN A 3 -16.26 11.13 -13.93
CA GLN A 3 -14.82 11.26 -14.01
C GLN A 3 -14.22 9.95 -14.50
N ARG A 4 -13.37 10.04 -15.49
CA ARG A 4 -12.60 8.90 -15.95
C ARG A 4 -11.41 8.72 -15.02
N PHE A 5 -11.17 7.48 -14.66
CA PHE A 5 -9.93 7.15 -13.98
C PHE A 5 -8.76 7.34 -14.94
N GLN A 6 -7.75 8.03 -14.50
CA GLN A 6 -6.51 8.15 -15.25
C GLN A 6 -5.41 7.51 -14.43
N ASP A 7 -4.74 6.56 -15.04
CA ASP A 7 -3.56 5.96 -14.42
C ASP A 7 -2.44 6.98 -14.49
N GLN A 8 -2.19 7.65 -13.38
CA GLN A 8 -1.22 8.73 -13.30
C GLN A 8 0.22 8.24 -13.31
N ASN A 9 0.46 7.04 -13.79
CA ASN A 9 1.79 6.43 -13.84
C ASN A 9 2.43 6.30 -12.46
N HIS A 10 1.60 6.14 -11.44
CA HIS A 10 2.10 5.91 -10.10
C HIS A 10 2.83 4.58 -10.03
N ARG A 11 4.03 4.62 -9.51
CA ARG A 11 4.81 3.43 -9.25
C ARG A 11 4.54 2.94 -7.84
N LEU A 12 4.74 1.66 -7.64
CA LEU A 12 4.57 1.08 -6.31
C LEU A 12 5.42 1.81 -5.27
N SER A 13 6.64 2.19 -5.65
CA SER A 13 7.54 2.92 -4.75
C SER A 13 6.96 4.24 -4.23
N HIS A 14 6.07 4.88 -4.99
CA HIS A 14 5.41 6.11 -4.55
C HIS A 14 4.61 5.88 -3.26
N PHE A 15 3.96 4.72 -3.15
CA PHE A 15 3.13 4.41 -1.98
C PHE A 15 3.92 3.75 -0.86
N GLN A 16 5.13 3.27 -1.13
CA GLN A 16 5.92 2.52 -0.15
C GLN A 16 6.68 3.41 0.85
N GLU A 17 6.81 4.69 0.54
CA GLU A 17 7.55 5.62 1.40
C GLU A 17 6.81 5.97 2.70
N LYS A 18 5.48 5.93 2.66
CA LYS A 18 4.65 6.23 3.82
C LYS A 18 3.53 5.20 3.89
N VAL A 19 3.57 4.35 4.90
CA VAL A 19 2.68 3.20 5.01
C VAL A 19 1.90 3.28 6.33
N ASP A 20 0.59 3.10 6.24
CA ASP A 20 -0.24 2.98 7.43
C ASP A 20 -0.18 1.53 7.92
N VAL A 21 0.14 1.36 9.18
CA VAL A 21 0.41 0.05 9.79
C VAL A 21 -0.37 -0.12 11.09
N VAL A 22 -0.40 -1.34 11.57
CA VAL A 22 -0.92 -1.65 12.90
C VAL A 22 0.20 -1.37 13.90
N CYS A 23 -0.06 -0.52 14.89
CA CYS A 23 0.94 -0.20 15.89
C CYS A 23 1.31 -1.44 16.71
N PRO A 24 2.60 -1.77 16.81
CA PRO A 24 3.02 -2.91 17.62
C PRO A 24 2.72 -2.74 19.10
N GLY A 25 2.57 -1.50 19.57
CA GLY A 25 2.33 -1.21 20.97
C GLY A 25 0.86 -1.23 21.37
N CYS A 26 -0.02 -0.63 20.57
CA CYS A 26 -1.43 -0.47 20.97
C CYS A 26 -2.44 -1.07 19.99
N GLY A 27 -2.01 -1.54 18.83
CA GLY A 27 -2.91 -2.15 17.85
C GLY A 27 -3.73 -1.16 17.02
N LYS A 28 -3.59 0.14 17.27
CA LYS A 28 -4.27 1.17 16.47
C LYS A 28 -3.39 1.57 15.29
N LYS A 29 -3.91 2.46 14.45
CA LYS A 29 -3.18 2.87 13.25
C LYS A 29 -1.94 3.69 13.61
N ALA A 30 -0.81 3.27 13.05
CA ALA A 30 0.45 3.99 13.13
C ALA A 30 0.95 4.27 11.71
N THR A 31 2.00 5.07 11.59
CA THR A 31 2.57 5.41 10.30
C THR A 31 4.05 5.03 10.28
N ALA A 32 4.44 4.28 9.26
CA ALA A 32 5.83 3.99 8.97
C ALA A 32 6.27 4.82 7.77
N THR A 33 7.42 5.45 7.86
CA THR A 33 7.98 6.26 6.77
C THR A 33 9.40 5.81 6.48
N ALA A 34 9.79 5.88 5.22
CA ALA A 34 11.16 5.57 4.80
C ALA A 34 11.72 6.75 4.03
N ASP A 35 12.94 7.14 4.39
CA ASP A 35 13.69 8.15 3.65
C ASP A 35 14.85 7.43 2.99
N TYR A 36 14.70 7.10 1.72
CA TYR A 36 15.70 6.31 1.01
C TYR A 36 16.99 7.09 0.75
N GLU A 37 16.90 8.41 0.72
CA GLU A 37 18.09 9.26 0.55
C GLU A 37 18.92 9.30 1.83
N LYS A 38 18.24 9.46 2.97
CA LYS A 38 18.90 9.44 4.29
C LYS A 38 19.17 8.04 4.78
N LYS A 39 18.64 7.03 4.10
CA LYS A 39 18.82 5.62 4.44
C LYS A 39 18.34 5.31 5.85
N GLU A 40 17.14 5.81 6.16
CA GLU A 40 16.53 5.74 7.48
C GLU A 40 15.04 5.45 7.36
N ALA A 41 14.50 4.72 8.31
CA ALA A 41 13.07 4.47 8.41
C ALA A 41 12.59 4.76 9.84
N ARG A 42 11.33 5.18 9.94
CA ARG A 42 10.72 5.53 11.21
C ARG A 42 9.29 4.98 11.27
N ILE A 43 8.88 4.52 12.45
CA ILE A 43 7.50 4.19 12.74
C ILE A 43 7.05 5.09 13.91
N ASN A 44 5.82 5.61 13.82
CA ASN A 44 5.30 6.54 14.82
C ASN A 44 3.81 6.33 15.00
N CYS A 45 3.36 6.19 16.25
CA CYS A 45 1.95 6.05 16.59
C CYS A 45 1.47 7.27 17.36
N MET A 46 0.46 7.95 16.81
CA MET A 46 -0.12 9.13 17.44
C MET A 46 -1.05 8.77 18.60
N HIS A 47 -1.44 7.51 18.74
CA HIS A 47 -2.38 7.09 19.80
C HIS A 47 -1.67 6.75 21.11
N CYS A 48 -0.56 6.02 21.03
CA CYS A 48 0.14 5.57 22.24
C CYS A 48 1.56 6.15 22.37
N GLY A 49 2.03 6.90 21.39
CA GLY A 49 3.36 7.48 21.40
C GLY A 49 4.48 6.52 21.01
N TYR A 50 4.16 5.31 20.59
CA TYR A 50 5.19 4.37 20.13
C TYR A 50 5.99 5.01 18.99
N SER A 51 7.31 4.96 19.08
CA SER A 51 8.19 5.51 18.05
C SER A 51 9.49 4.71 18.00
N LYS A 52 9.94 4.44 16.79
CA LYS A 52 11.21 3.74 16.58
C LYS A 52 11.84 4.22 15.29
N ILE A 53 13.17 4.31 15.28
CA ILE A 53 13.94 4.70 14.10
C ILE A 53 14.94 3.61 13.83
N THR A 54 15.13 3.25 12.57
CA THR A 54 16.15 2.28 12.17
C THR A 54 16.82 2.73 10.87
N GLY A 55 18.05 2.28 10.65
CA GLY A 55 18.70 2.45 9.37
C GLY A 55 18.25 1.39 8.38
N THR A 56 18.56 1.60 7.10
CA THR A 56 18.22 0.66 6.04
C THR A 56 19.39 -0.27 5.68
N ALA A 57 20.51 -0.17 6.39
CA ALA A 57 21.70 -0.96 6.13
C ALA A 57 21.47 -2.44 6.37
N ILE A 58 21.97 -3.26 5.46
CA ILE A 58 21.96 -4.72 5.59
C ILE A 58 23.32 -5.26 5.21
N GLU A 59 23.60 -6.47 5.68
CA GLU A 59 24.81 -7.18 5.30
C GLU A 59 24.41 -8.58 4.84
N VAL A 60 24.77 -8.92 3.60
CA VAL A 60 24.47 -10.22 3.01
C VAL A 60 25.77 -10.77 2.43
N LEU A 61 26.15 -11.96 2.88
CA LEU A 61 27.37 -12.64 2.41
C LEU A 61 28.63 -11.76 2.50
N GLY A 62 28.74 -10.99 3.57
CA GLY A 62 29.89 -10.10 3.80
C GLY A 62 29.84 -8.79 3.02
N MET A 63 28.80 -8.58 2.24
CA MET A 63 28.64 -7.34 1.47
C MET A 63 27.63 -6.42 2.15
N ARG A 64 28.00 -5.15 2.28
CA ARG A 64 27.14 -4.13 2.86
C ARG A 64 26.33 -3.44 1.79
N GLY A 65 25.08 -3.15 2.09
CA GLY A 65 24.18 -2.42 1.20
C GLY A 65 23.02 -1.83 1.97
N HIS A 66 22.07 -1.29 1.24
CA HIS A 66 20.85 -0.75 1.82
C HIS A 66 19.65 -1.45 1.21
N LEU A 67 18.74 -1.88 2.07
CA LEU A 67 17.51 -2.53 1.65
C LEU A 67 16.46 -1.47 1.35
N ASN A 68 15.95 -1.45 0.12
CA ASN A 68 14.88 -0.55 -0.27
C ASN A 68 13.58 -1.33 -0.37
N VAL A 69 12.82 -1.31 0.71
CA VAL A 69 11.52 -1.99 0.79
C VAL A 69 10.47 -0.99 1.27
N ALA A 70 9.21 -1.42 1.30
CA ALA A 70 8.14 -0.59 1.84
C ALA A 70 8.41 -0.29 3.32
N ALA A 71 8.01 0.89 3.77
CA ALA A 71 8.37 1.37 5.11
C ALA A 71 7.98 0.43 6.24
N ASN A 72 6.87 -0.30 6.09
CA ASN A 72 6.42 -1.25 7.12
C ASN A 72 7.38 -2.42 7.32
N GLU A 73 8.10 -2.81 6.26
CA GLU A 73 8.95 -4.00 6.31
C GLU A 73 10.19 -3.81 7.18
N TYR A 74 10.66 -2.57 7.35
CA TYR A 74 11.79 -2.30 8.26
C TYR A 74 11.45 -2.59 9.72
N PHE A 75 10.16 -2.64 10.06
CA PHE A 75 9.67 -2.84 11.42
C PHE A 75 8.86 -4.12 11.57
N ASP A 76 8.78 -4.90 10.50
CA ASP A 76 7.94 -6.11 10.45
C ASP A 76 6.52 -5.82 10.92
N ALA A 77 6.00 -4.66 10.53
CA ALA A 77 4.67 -4.20 10.93
C ALA A 77 3.61 -4.63 9.92
N GLU A 78 2.45 -5.01 10.42
CA GLU A 78 1.32 -5.38 9.56
C GLU A 78 0.70 -4.15 8.92
N LEU A 79 0.25 -4.30 7.68
CA LEU A 79 -0.45 -3.24 6.99
C LEU A 79 -1.79 -2.95 7.66
N TRP A 80 -2.12 -1.68 7.80
CA TRP A 80 -3.42 -1.27 8.34
C TRP A 80 -4.56 -1.61 7.39
N TYR A 81 -4.37 -1.32 6.09
CA TYR A 81 -5.37 -1.58 5.07
C TYR A 81 -5.14 -2.96 4.45
N THR A 82 -5.61 -3.98 5.13
CA THR A 82 -5.53 -5.35 4.65
C THR A 82 -6.80 -6.10 5.03
N ALA A 83 -7.27 -6.96 4.13
CA ALA A 83 -8.44 -7.79 4.39
C ALA A 83 -8.39 -9.02 3.47
N PRO A 84 -8.93 -10.15 3.94
CA PRO A 84 -9.02 -11.32 3.08
C PRO A 84 -10.03 -11.10 1.96
N PHE A 85 -9.71 -11.62 0.79
CA PHE A 85 -10.62 -11.61 -0.35
C PHE A 85 -10.51 -12.96 -1.05
N LYS A 86 -11.54 -13.79 -0.87
CA LYS A 86 -11.51 -15.18 -1.33
C LYS A 86 -10.27 -15.89 -0.77
N ASN A 87 -9.42 -16.44 -1.62
CA ASN A 87 -8.19 -17.11 -1.19
C ASN A 87 -6.97 -16.20 -1.21
N GLU A 88 -7.18 -14.90 -1.34
CA GLU A 88 -6.09 -13.93 -1.46
C GLU A 88 -6.27 -12.81 -0.44
N ALA A 89 -5.32 -11.91 -0.38
CA ALA A 89 -5.38 -10.75 0.50
C ALA A 89 -5.44 -9.47 -0.33
N PHE A 90 -6.39 -8.60 0.00
CA PHE A 90 -6.43 -7.25 -0.51
C PHE A 90 -5.59 -6.37 0.41
N VAL A 91 -4.65 -5.61 -0.14
CA VAL A 91 -3.78 -4.76 0.65
C VAL A 91 -3.62 -3.39 0.01
N ALA A 92 -3.44 -2.37 0.85
CA ALA A 92 -3.05 -1.04 0.42
C ALA A 92 -2.07 -0.47 1.44
N PHE A 93 -1.07 0.26 0.96
CA PHE A 93 -0.03 0.79 1.83
C PHE A 93 -0.50 1.98 2.67
N ASN A 94 -1.37 2.82 2.09
CA ASN A 94 -1.87 4.00 2.78
C ASN A 94 -3.23 4.39 2.19
N ARG A 95 -3.82 5.47 2.72
CA ARG A 95 -5.12 5.92 2.25
C ARG A 95 -5.08 6.37 0.79
N GLU A 96 -4.02 7.04 0.38
CA GLU A 96 -3.86 7.45 -1.01
C GLU A 96 -3.84 6.25 -1.95
N HIS A 97 -3.11 5.20 -1.57
CA HIS A 97 -3.07 3.96 -2.35
C HIS A 97 -4.45 3.30 -2.41
N LEU A 98 -5.16 3.26 -1.28
CA LEU A 98 -6.49 2.69 -1.22
C LEU A 98 -7.47 3.44 -2.12
N ASP A 99 -7.42 4.77 -2.09
CA ASP A 99 -8.28 5.61 -2.94
C ASP A 99 -7.92 5.45 -4.42
N TYR A 100 -6.64 5.28 -4.72
CA TYR A 100 -6.19 5.00 -6.08
C TYR A 100 -6.74 3.67 -6.59
N LEU A 101 -6.69 2.63 -5.77
CA LEU A 101 -7.25 1.33 -6.11
C LEU A 101 -8.77 1.40 -6.29
N GLU A 102 -9.46 2.16 -5.44
CA GLU A 102 -10.90 2.37 -5.58
C GLU A 102 -11.24 3.00 -6.93
N ALA A 103 -10.51 4.04 -7.30
CA ALA A 103 -10.74 4.72 -8.57
C ALA A 103 -10.51 3.77 -9.75
N TYR A 104 -9.46 2.97 -9.68
CA TYR A 104 -9.17 1.98 -10.71
C TYR A 104 -10.29 0.94 -10.83
N ILE A 105 -10.70 0.34 -9.71
CA ILE A 105 -11.72 -0.70 -9.71
C ILE A 105 -13.05 -0.14 -10.23
N SER A 106 -13.40 1.09 -9.85
CA SER A 106 -14.63 1.74 -10.30
C SER A 106 -14.64 1.98 -11.81
N ALA A 107 -13.49 2.27 -12.39
CA ALA A 107 -13.39 2.67 -13.80
C ALA A 107 -12.97 1.54 -14.73
N MET A 108 -12.59 0.39 -14.24
CA MET A 108 -11.90 -0.62 -15.03
C MET A 108 -12.69 -1.16 -16.22
N LEU A 109 -14.02 -1.16 -16.14
CA LEU A 109 -14.85 -1.61 -17.27
C LEU A 109 -14.90 -0.61 -18.40
N ARG A 110 -14.59 0.66 -18.12
CA ARG A 110 -14.67 1.73 -19.11
C ARG A 110 -13.36 1.95 -19.83
N GLU A 111 -12.25 1.63 -19.17
CA GLU A 111 -10.93 2.01 -19.66
C GLU A 111 -9.97 0.83 -19.79
N HIS A 112 -10.48 -0.37 -19.99
CA HIS A 112 -9.63 -1.54 -20.08
C HIS A 112 -8.84 -1.65 -21.40
N LYS A 113 -9.13 -0.81 -22.39
CA LYS A 113 -8.66 -1.04 -23.75
C LYS A 113 -7.22 -0.65 -24.02
N ASP A 114 -6.73 0.41 -23.44
CA ASP A 114 -5.46 0.98 -23.91
C ASP A 114 -4.44 1.14 -22.79
N ARG A 115 -4.06 0.02 -22.23
CA ARG A 115 -3.01 0.04 -21.24
C ARG A 115 -1.67 -0.20 -21.89
N THR A 116 -1.08 0.88 -22.31
CA THR A 116 0.24 0.82 -22.94
C THR A 116 1.37 1.03 -21.95
N HIS A 117 1.05 1.41 -20.71
CA HIS A 117 2.05 1.69 -19.69
C HIS A 117 2.01 0.68 -18.56
N PHE A 118 3.17 0.19 -18.18
CA PHE A 118 3.33 -0.74 -17.07
C PHE A 118 3.55 0.04 -15.78
N THR A 119 2.47 0.29 -15.09
CA THR A 119 2.46 1.00 -13.82
C THR A 119 2.18 0.04 -12.68
N LEU A 120 1.91 0.58 -11.50
CA LEU A 120 1.46 -0.19 -10.36
C LEU A 120 0.33 -1.16 -10.72
N LEU A 121 -0.62 -0.74 -11.56
CA LEU A 121 -1.79 -1.54 -11.90
C LEU A 121 -1.45 -2.84 -12.61
N GLU A 122 -0.41 -2.83 -13.42
CA GLU A 122 0.01 -4.02 -14.17
C GLU A 122 0.53 -5.13 -13.25
N LYS A 123 0.99 -4.76 -12.08
CA LYS A 123 1.59 -5.70 -11.12
C LYS A 123 0.60 -6.23 -10.10
N LEU A 124 -0.64 -5.80 -10.16
CA LEU A 124 -1.66 -6.27 -9.21
C LEU A 124 -2.07 -7.71 -9.52
N PRO A 125 -2.40 -8.48 -8.49
CA PRO A 125 -2.97 -9.81 -8.71
C PRO A 125 -4.20 -9.76 -9.61
N ARG A 126 -4.44 -10.86 -10.29
CA ARG A 126 -5.51 -10.95 -11.28
C ARG A 126 -6.88 -10.55 -10.75
N PHE A 127 -7.18 -10.88 -9.50
CA PHE A 127 -8.52 -10.62 -8.96
C PHE A 127 -8.89 -9.15 -8.91
N TYR A 128 -7.91 -8.23 -8.87
CA TYR A 128 -8.17 -6.79 -8.92
C TYR A 128 -8.75 -6.37 -10.27
N HIS A 129 -8.44 -7.11 -11.32
CA HIS A 129 -8.82 -6.74 -12.69
C HIS A 129 -10.10 -7.41 -13.18
N GLU A 130 -10.64 -8.37 -12.43
CA GLU A 130 -11.79 -9.12 -12.86
C GLU A 130 -13.10 -8.40 -12.56
N ALA A 131 -13.92 -8.19 -13.61
CA ALA A 131 -15.19 -7.48 -13.48
C ALA A 131 -16.13 -8.15 -12.47
N LYS A 132 -16.09 -9.48 -12.37
CA LYS A 132 -16.94 -10.23 -11.43
C LYS A 132 -16.66 -9.89 -9.97
N ASN A 133 -15.47 -9.38 -9.67
CA ASN A 133 -15.06 -9.04 -8.31
C ASN A 133 -15.28 -7.57 -7.96
N ARG A 134 -15.63 -6.74 -8.93
CA ARG A 134 -15.65 -5.29 -8.76
C ARG A 134 -16.52 -4.83 -7.59
N ASP A 135 -17.76 -5.28 -7.54
CA ASP A 135 -18.69 -4.84 -6.49
C ASP A 135 -18.22 -5.28 -5.11
N ALA A 136 -17.73 -6.50 -5.01
CA ALA A 136 -17.22 -7.03 -3.74
C ALA A 136 -15.97 -6.28 -3.30
N LEU A 137 -15.08 -5.96 -4.23
CA LEU A 137 -13.87 -5.19 -3.93
C LEU A 137 -14.21 -3.77 -3.49
N LEU A 138 -15.18 -3.12 -4.13
CA LEU A 138 -15.59 -1.76 -3.74
C LEU A 138 -16.19 -1.76 -2.33
N LYS A 139 -16.96 -2.78 -1.97
CA LYS A 139 -17.47 -2.90 -0.61
C LYS A 139 -16.34 -3.09 0.40
N LEU A 140 -15.35 -3.88 0.04
CA LEU A 140 -14.19 -4.12 0.88
C LEU A 140 -13.39 -2.83 1.07
N VAL A 141 -13.17 -2.07 0.00
CA VAL A 141 -12.49 -0.79 0.06
C VAL A 141 -13.22 0.17 1.00
N ALA A 142 -14.55 0.28 0.86
CA ALA A 142 -15.34 1.15 1.73
C ALA A 142 -15.20 0.74 3.20
N LYS A 143 -15.19 -0.55 3.47
CA LYS A 143 -14.99 -1.06 4.83
C LYS A 143 -13.63 -0.67 5.38
N LEU A 144 -12.59 -0.78 4.58
CA LEU A 144 -11.24 -0.39 4.98
C LEU A 144 -11.11 1.11 5.18
N GLN A 145 -11.76 1.91 4.33
CA GLN A 145 -11.76 3.37 4.49
C GLN A 145 -12.40 3.82 5.79
N ASN A 146 -13.32 3.03 6.31
CA ASN A 146 -14.01 3.30 7.57
C ASN A 146 -13.40 2.59 8.78
N LYS A 147 -12.32 1.89 8.59
CA LYS A 147 -11.62 1.18 9.67
C LYS A 147 -11.03 2.17 10.68
N LYS A 148 -11.24 1.88 11.95
CA LYS A 148 -10.72 2.70 13.04
C LYS A 148 -9.77 1.92 13.93
#